data_23609775f00917478b678fad1e1eea9f
#
_entry.id   23609775f00917478b678fad1e1eea9f
#
_cell.length_a   1.000
_cell.length_b   1.000
_cell.length_c   1.000
_cell.angle_alpha   90.00
_cell.angle_beta   90.00
_cell.angle_gamma   90.00
#
_symmetry.space_group_name_H-M   'P 1'
#
loop_
_entity.id
_entity.type
_entity.pdbx_description
1 polymer ?
#
loop_
_entity_poly.entity_id
_entity_poly.type
_entity_poly.pdbx_seq_one_letter_code
_entity_poly.pdbx_strand_id
1 'polypeptide(L)'
;MARSKSTTVSKAPNQPTVAEIKEWYANNKDKLNLLQTFDNKDLIKQLRDIGKNYTKTVSTFDKVKLRQYLQNIGSNEKNLRSLSWYLLYRSHIYYRIIEFFSNMFCLDCRSVIPNYDLVKENNPDKYIKIYQNTLDELTNMRLQQEFYNIFFTCFVQDVYYGIYLHDDTGVFHFQLPADYCKIVGKFMTGDFSYAFDASWLRSRQELLEYIPDPFKKMYDEYMRTNEKWQIVPPEMQVCMKFRSEDYELVVPPFTGIFNSIINLADLEDIQQAGDEASIYKMLWYELETISGSKTIDDWKVDPKLAIPYFDKFTDNVPEYIATAIVPGQIHEIDFDNDNATDTTKVAKATEQVLNTAGGAEILNGATINNTYAFKMASIANTEFAISSLLPQLQSWVKRMLSYEGIKPKECKVRFMPISVYTKADYREQLLSSAQYGLPTKLAINTLNGFSEKDTLSLNYVEEELLHLSDKLVPLNSSYTQSNTEDGYTSEVGQGRPKVDDIGDLTDSGERSRARSGN
;
A
#
# COMPACT_ATOMS: atom_id res chain seq x y z
N MET A 1 -19.59 -53.10 -28.83
CA MET A 1 -18.27 -53.19 -28.17
C MET A 1 -17.65 -51.77 -28.23
N ALA A 2 -17.88 -50.98 -27.23
CA ALA A 2 -17.36 -49.60 -27.13
C ALA A 2 -16.09 -49.62 -26.28
N ARG A 3 -14.96 -49.19 -26.86
CA ARG A 3 -13.69 -49.03 -26.15
C ARG A 3 -13.69 -47.65 -25.48
N SER A 4 -13.73 -47.62 -24.15
CA SER A 4 -13.46 -46.44 -23.36
C SER A 4 -12.00 -46.00 -23.51
N LYS A 5 -11.76 -44.80 -23.95
CA LYS A 5 -10.45 -44.14 -23.87
C LYS A 5 -10.27 -43.62 -22.44
N SER A 6 -9.35 -44.25 -21.70
CA SER A 6 -8.87 -43.72 -20.43
C SER A 6 -8.02 -42.47 -20.69
N THR A 7 -8.49 -41.30 -20.27
CA THR A 7 -7.70 -40.10 -20.20
C THR A 7 -6.72 -40.23 -19.03
N THR A 8 -5.45 -40.38 -19.34
CA THR A 8 -4.36 -40.30 -18.37
C THR A 8 -4.23 -38.86 -17.90
N VAL A 9 -4.68 -38.60 -16.68
CA VAL A 9 -4.41 -37.35 -15.96
C VAL A 9 -2.89 -37.30 -15.73
N SER A 10 -2.23 -36.29 -16.31
CA SER A 10 -0.81 -36.03 -16.06
C SER A 10 -0.65 -35.70 -14.57
N LYS A 11 0.13 -36.49 -13.85
CA LYS A 11 0.53 -36.18 -12.46
C LYS A 11 1.27 -34.82 -12.46
N ALA A 12 0.82 -33.93 -11.61
CA ALA A 12 1.56 -32.70 -11.27
C ALA A 12 2.99 -33.09 -10.81
N PRO A 13 4.01 -32.25 -11.10
CA PRO A 13 5.37 -32.53 -10.66
C PRO A 13 5.39 -32.75 -9.15
N ASN A 14 6.03 -33.81 -8.70
CA ASN A 14 6.13 -34.19 -7.30
C ASN A 14 6.63 -33.01 -6.48
N GLN A 15 5.80 -32.49 -5.59
CA GLN A 15 6.26 -31.56 -4.57
C GLN A 15 7.27 -32.30 -3.68
N PRO A 16 8.44 -31.71 -3.39
CA PRO A 16 9.44 -32.37 -2.56
C PRO A 16 8.84 -32.72 -1.19
N THR A 17 9.16 -33.90 -0.72
CA THR A 17 8.72 -34.36 0.60
C THR A 17 9.39 -33.54 1.71
N VAL A 18 8.78 -33.48 2.89
CA VAL A 18 9.37 -32.79 4.06
C VAL A 18 10.77 -33.33 4.41
N ALA A 19 11.01 -34.63 4.15
CA ALA A 19 12.33 -35.25 4.34
C ALA A 19 13.38 -34.72 3.35
N GLU A 20 13.04 -34.63 2.07
CA GLU A 20 13.91 -34.07 1.03
C GLU A 20 14.23 -32.60 1.25
N ILE A 21 13.27 -31.84 1.74
CA ILE A 21 13.47 -30.45 2.13
C ILE A 21 14.41 -30.33 3.34
N LYS A 22 14.26 -31.19 4.35
CA LYS A 22 15.16 -31.22 5.53
C LYS A 22 16.59 -31.58 5.14
N GLU A 23 16.76 -32.56 4.28
CA GLU A 23 18.07 -32.99 3.78
C GLU A 23 18.75 -31.91 2.93
N TRP A 24 17.98 -31.24 2.07
CA TRP A 24 18.48 -30.11 1.29
C TRP A 24 18.96 -28.96 2.19
N TYR A 25 18.20 -28.61 3.25
CA TYR A 25 18.58 -27.58 4.22
C TYR A 25 19.83 -27.97 5.04
N ALA A 26 19.93 -29.22 5.47
CA ALA A 26 21.10 -29.70 6.21
C ALA A 26 22.37 -29.60 5.35
N ASN A 27 22.28 -29.93 4.06
CA ASN A 27 23.40 -29.89 3.13
C ASN A 27 23.77 -28.48 2.64
N ASN A 28 22.89 -27.48 2.83
CA ASN A 28 23.12 -26.10 2.40
C ASN A 28 23.19 -25.10 3.57
N LYS A 29 23.31 -25.59 4.79
CA LYS A 29 23.29 -24.78 6.01
C LYS A 29 24.35 -23.67 6.00
N ASP A 30 25.55 -23.95 5.49
CA ASP A 30 26.67 -23.00 5.42
C ASP A 30 26.47 -21.90 4.34
N LYS A 31 25.64 -22.19 3.32
CA LYS A 31 25.26 -21.20 2.28
C LYS A 31 24.07 -20.35 2.69
N LEU A 32 23.33 -20.79 3.71
CA LEU A 32 22.09 -20.19 4.21
C LEU A 32 22.29 -19.46 5.55
N ASN A 33 23.55 -19.17 5.95
CA ASN A 33 23.85 -18.46 7.20
C ASN A 33 23.12 -17.11 7.35
N LEU A 34 22.75 -16.48 6.24
CA LEU A 34 21.83 -15.33 6.20
C LEU A 34 20.36 -15.68 6.47
N LEU A 35 20.01 -16.97 6.44
CA LEU A 35 18.63 -17.48 6.65
C LEU A 35 18.48 -18.21 7.99
N GLN A 36 19.45 -18.14 8.89
CA GLN A 36 19.35 -18.81 10.20
C GLN A 36 18.15 -18.32 11.04
N THR A 37 17.67 -17.11 10.80
CA THR A 37 16.42 -16.59 11.37
C THR A 37 15.16 -17.20 10.76
N PHE A 38 15.27 -17.85 9.59
CA PHE A 38 14.13 -18.45 8.86
C PHE A 38 14.05 -19.98 8.95
N ASP A 39 14.73 -20.62 9.88
CA ASP A 39 14.55 -22.06 10.14
C ASP A 39 13.16 -22.41 10.73
N ASN A 40 12.24 -21.45 10.67
CA ASN A 40 10.87 -21.55 11.12
C ASN A 40 9.92 -21.97 10.00
N LYS A 41 10.06 -23.23 9.53
CA LYS A 41 9.11 -23.84 8.58
C LYS A 41 7.67 -23.82 9.10
N ASP A 42 7.51 -23.96 10.40
CA ASP A 42 6.19 -23.94 11.05
C ASP A 42 5.62 -22.53 11.15
N LEU A 43 6.46 -21.51 11.23
CA LEU A 43 6.06 -20.11 11.18
C LEU A 43 5.48 -19.76 9.79
N ILE A 44 6.21 -20.11 8.72
CA ILE A 44 5.75 -19.91 7.34
C ILE A 44 4.49 -20.72 7.05
N LYS A 45 4.41 -21.95 7.57
CA LYS A 45 3.23 -22.79 7.44
C LYS A 45 2.03 -22.20 8.18
N GLN A 46 2.23 -21.58 9.33
CA GLN A 46 1.14 -20.94 10.08
C GLN A 46 0.73 -19.59 9.51
N LEU A 47 1.64 -18.78 8.99
CA LEU A 47 1.30 -17.61 8.18
C LEU A 47 0.47 -18.03 6.96
N ARG A 48 0.81 -19.16 6.35
CA ARG A 48 0.04 -19.78 5.27
C ARG A 48 -1.31 -20.33 5.74
N ASP A 49 -1.39 -20.86 6.96
CA ASP A 49 -2.63 -21.40 7.54
C ASP A 49 -3.53 -20.31 8.13
N ILE A 50 -2.97 -19.19 8.58
CA ILE A 50 -3.73 -17.96 8.84
C ILE A 50 -4.39 -17.49 7.53
N GLY A 51 -3.66 -17.37 6.44
CA GLY A 51 -4.22 -17.07 5.11
C GLY A 51 -5.29 -18.08 4.67
N LYS A 52 -5.09 -19.39 4.89
CA LYS A 52 -6.06 -20.43 4.56
C LYS A 52 -7.30 -20.43 5.46
N ASN A 53 -7.17 -20.07 6.73
CA ASN A 53 -8.34 -19.95 7.61
C ASN A 53 -9.20 -18.75 7.21
N TYR A 54 -8.63 -17.67 6.73
CA TYR A 54 -9.38 -16.57 6.14
C TYR A 54 -10.11 -17.02 4.87
N THR A 55 -9.49 -17.82 4.01
CA THR A 55 -10.14 -18.31 2.79
C THR A 55 -11.24 -19.35 3.02
N LYS A 56 -11.18 -20.15 4.09
CA LYS A 56 -12.24 -21.13 4.41
C LYS A 56 -13.51 -20.54 4.99
N THR A 57 -13.41 -19.42 5.71
CA THR A 57 -14.58 -18.76 6.33
C THR A 57 -15.39 -17.93 5.33
N VAL A 58 -14.89 -17.77 4.16
CA VAL A 58 -15.18 -16.77 3.15
C VAL A 58 -16.36 -17.11 2.22
N SER A 59 -16.74 -18.37 2.10
CA SER A 59 -17.73 -18.78 1.09
C SER A 59 -19.18 -18.34 1.37
N THR A 60 -19.43 -17.50 2.38
CA THR A 60 -20.79 -17.21 2.87
C THR A 60 -21.02 -15.78 3.40
N PHE A 61 -20.28 -14.77 2.90
CA PHE A 61 -20.63 -13.39 3.25
C PHE A 61 -21.79 -12.88 2.38
N ASP A 62 -23.00 -13.00 2.92
CA ASP A 62 -24.22 -12.43 2.35
C ASP A 62 -24.39 -10.97 2.83
N LYS A 63 -25.00 -10.11 2.00
CA LYS A 63 -25.39 -8.73 2.33
C LYS A 63 -26.20 -8.63 3.62
N VAL A 64 -27.04 -9.62 3.90
CA VAL A 64 -27.84 -9.67 5.12
C VAL A 64 -26.95 -9.81 6.35
N LYS A 65 -25.93 -10.68 6.30
CA LYS A 65 -24.97 -10.84 7.40
C LYS A 65 -24.12 -9.59 7.61
N LEU A 66 -23.68 -8.94 6.52
CA LEU A 66 -22.94 -7.68 6.64
C LEU A 66 -23.76 -6.62 7.38
N ARG A 67 -25.05 -6.45 7.04
CA ARG A 67 -25.94 -5.50 7.73
C ARG A 67 -26.08 -5.85 9.22
N GLN A 68 -26.19 -7.13 9.56
CA GLN A 68 -26.22 -7.58 10.96
C GLN A 68 -24.93 -7.26 11.71
N TYR A 69 -23.76 -7.45 11.07
CA TYR A 69 -22.46 -7.11 11.67
C TYR A 69 -22.32 -5.61 11.92
N LEU A 70 -22.80 -4.79 10.96
CA LEU A 70 -22.77 -3.32 11.08
C LEU A 70 -23.75 -2.78 12.14
N GLN A 71 -24.84 -3.51 12.45
CA GLN A 71 -25.77 -3.12 13.52
C GLN A 71 -25.17 -3.27 14.92
N ASN A 72 -24.24 -4.22 15.10
CA ASN A 72 -23.58 -4.44 16.39
C ASN A 72 -22.08 -4.67 16.18
N ILE A 73 -21.36 -3.58 15.92
CA ILE A 73 -19.94 -3.57 15.54
C ILE A 73 -19.08 -4.19 16.66
N GLY A 74 -19.29 -3.81 17.92
CA GLY A 74 -18.47 -4.26 19.04
C GLY A 74 -18.47 -5.78 19.26
N SER A 75 -19.60 -6.45 18.95
CA SER A 75 -19.69 -7.92 19.04
C SER A 75 -19.18 -8.62 17.77
N ASN A 76 -18.98 -7.89 16.69
CA ASN A 76 -18.67 -8.45 15.38
C ASN A 76 -17.31 -8.01 14.81
N GLU A 77 -16.42 -7.46 15.63
CA GLU A 77 -15.10 -7.00 15.21
C GLU A 77 -14.32 -8.07 14.43
N LYS A 78 -14.28 -9.29 14.95
CA LYS A 78 -13.63 -10.43 14.30
C LYS A 78 -14.21 -10.73 12.93
N ASN A 79 -15.54 -10.71 12.81
CA ASN A 79 -16.24 -10.97 11.56
C ASN A 79 -15.95 -9.87 10.54
N LEU A 80 -15.90 -8.61 10.96
CA LEU A 80 -15.57 -7.47 10.11
C LEU A 80 -14.12 -7.50 9.65
N ARG A 81 -13.17 -7.87 10.52
CA ARG A 81 -11.77 -8.08 10.13
C ARG A 81 -11.63 -9.22 9.11
N SER A 82 -12.30 -10.34 9.36
CA SER A 82 -12.31 -11.49 8.43
C SER A 82 -12.91 -11.11 7.07
N LEU A 83 -13.99 -10.30 7.07
CA LEU A 83 -14.58 -9.79 5.84
C LEU A 83 -13.64 -8.83 5.10
N SER A 84 -12.92 -7.96 5.81
CA SER A 84 -11.92 -7.07 5.22
C SER A 84 -10.84 -7.85 4.48
N TRP A 85 -10.27 -8.87 5.11
CA TRP A 85 -9.29 -9.77 4.48
C TRP A 85 -9.88 -10.52 3.28
N TYR A 86 -11.14 -10.93 3.37
CA TYR A 86 -11.82 -11.53 2.23
C TYR A 86 -11.94 -10.59 1.05
N LEU A 87 -12.45 -9.38 1.29
CA LEU A 87 -12.61 -8.38 0.24
C LEU A 87 -11.27 -7.98 -0.39
N LEU A 88 -10.18 -8.00 0.39
CA LEU A 88 -8.83 -7.75 -0.10
C LEU A 88 -8.43 -8.72 -1.22
N TYR A 89 -8.79 -10.01 -1.09
CA TYR A 89 -8.49 -11.03 -2.10
C TYR A 89 -9.54 -11.14 -3.21
N ARG A 90 -10.77 -10.73 -2.95
CA ARG A 90 -11.89 -10.82 -3.90
C ARG A 90 -12.01 -9.60 -4.78
N SER A 91 -11.81 -8.40 -4.24
CA SER A 91 -12.00 -7.12 -4.94
C SER A 91 -10.66 -6.45 -5.24
N HIS A 92 -10.31 -6.37 -6.52
CA HIS A 92 -9.10 -5.66 -6.95
C HIS A 92 -9.14 -4.17 -6.57
N ILE A 93 -10.32 -3.54 -6.60
CA ILE A 93 -10.50 -2.13 -6.22
C ILE A 93 -10.19 -1.94 -4.73
N TYR A 94 -10.68 -2.84 -3.87
CA TYR A 94 -10.37 -2.77 -2.44
C TYR A 94 -8.88 -2.95 -2.17
N TYR A 95 -8.23 -3.91 -2.82
CA TYR A 95 -6.78 -4.09 -2.75
C TYR A 95 -6.04 -2.81 -3.16
N ARG A 96 -6.44 -2.18 -4.27
CA ARG A 96 -5.83 -0.93 -4.77
C ARG A 96 -6.00 0.24 -3.80
N ILE A 97 -7.12 0.35 -3.11
CA ILE A 97 -7.34 1.37 -2.07
C ILE A 97 -6.38 1.16 -0.91
N ILE A 98 -6.27 -0.07 -0.40
CA ILE A 98 -5.36 -0.39 0.71
C ILE A 98 -3.89 -0.15 0.30
N GLU A 99 -3.49 -0.62 -0.87
CA GLU A 99 -2.16 -0.43 -1.43
C GLU A 99 -1.81 1.05 -1.58
N PHE A 100 -2.77 1.85 -2.10
CA PHE A 100 -2.60 3.29 -2.29
C PHE A 100 -2.24 4.00 -0.98
N PHE A 101 -3.01 3.78 0.09
CA PHE A 101 -2.74 4.41 1.37
C PHE A 101 -1.48 3.86 2.05
N SER A 102 -1.19 2.57 1.89
CA SER A 102 0.00 1.95 2.48
C SER A 102 1.31 2.44 1.83
N ASN A 103 1.28 2.74 0.53
CA ASN A 103 2.43 3.23 -0.23
C ASN A 103 2.69 4.74 -0.07
N MET A 104 1.85 5.47 0.65
CA MET A 104 2.04 6.92 0.81
C MET A 104 3.25 7.29 1.66
N PHE A 105 3.68 6.41 2.57
CA PHE A 105 4.70 6.72 3.56
C PHE A 105 6.11 6.79 2.97
N CYS A 106 6.81 7.88 3.25
CA CYS A 106 8.21 8.10 2.90
C CYS A 106 9.07 8.06 4.17
N LEU A 107 9.28 6.87 4.73
CA LEU A 107 9.96 6.71 6.03
C LEU A 107 11.47 6.92 5.98
N ASP A 108 12.06 6.87 4.79
CA ASP A 108 13.46 7.24 4.58
C ASP A 108 13.66 8.76 4.58
N CYS A 109 12.59 9.54 4.40
CA CYS A 109 12.59 10.99 4.51
C CYS A 109 12.49 11.42 5.98
N ARG A 110 13.62 11.33 6.69
CA ARG A 110 13.74 11.66 8.12
C ARG A 110 14.97 12.52 8.37
N SER A 111 15.02 13.14 9.53
CA SER A 111 16.18 13.89 10.00
C SER A 111 16.55 13.45 11.39
N VAL A 112 17.83 13.15 11.58
CA VAL A 112 18.44 12.84 12.86
C VAL A 112 18.99 14.12 13.46
N ILE A 113 18.48 14.52 14.61
CA ILE A 113 18.79 15.81 15.24
C ILE A 113 19.40 15.54 16.61
N PRO A 114 20.72 15.55 16.74
CA PRO A 114 21.38 15.50 18.03
C PRO A 114 21.07 16.74 18.86
N ASN A 115 21.05 16.61 20.20
CA ASN A 115 20.72 17.73 21.05
C ASN A 115 21.88 18.74 21.12
N TYR A 116 21.55 20.02 20.89
CA TYR A 116 22.51 21.11 20.95
C TYR A 116 23.21 21.25 22.32
N ASP A 117 22.55 20.84 23.40
CA ASP A 117 23.16 20.88 24.74
C ASP A 117 24.42 20.01 24.87
N LEU A 118 24.55 18.94 24.07
CA LEU A 118 25.78 18.14 23.97
C LEU A 118 26.96 18.93 23.40
N VAL A 119 26.70 19.89 22.52
CA VAL A 119 27.74 20.78 21.94
C VAL A 119 28.24 21.74 23.01
N LYS A 120 27.35 22.24 23.88
CA LYS A 120 27.71 23.13 25.01
C LYS A 120 28.63 22.46 26.02
N GLU A 121 28.53 21.14 26.19
CA GLU A 121 29.41 20.35 27.07
C GLU A 121 30.85 20.20 26.54
N ASN A 122 31.19 20.84 25.42
CA ASN A 122 32.51 20.79 24.77
C ASN A 122 33.00 19.36 24.43
N ASN A 123 32.08 18.47 24.07
CA ASN A 123 32.41 17.09 23.71
C ASN A 123 31.90 16.75 22.30
N PRO A 124 32.57 17.29 21.25
CA PRO A 124 32.17 17.06 19.86
C PRO A 124 32.26 15.60 19.44
N ASP A 125 33.22 14.84 19.98
CA ASP A 125 33.39 13.41 19.64
C ASP A 125 32.20 12.58 20.13
N LYS A 126 31.71 12.87 21.34
CA LYS A 126 30.52 12.22 21.87
C LYS A 126 29.30 12.54 20.99
N TYR A 127 29.17 13.80 20.55
CA TYR A 127 28.10 14.24 19.68
C TYR A 127 28.08 13.48 18.35
N ILE A 128 29.24 13.40 17.68
CA ILE A 128 29.41 12.69 16.41
C ILE A 128 29.11 11.19 16.61
N LYS A 129 29.62 10.59 17.66
CA LYS A 129 29.40 9.16 17.95
C LYS A 129 27.93 8.84 18.16
N ILE A 130 27.18 9.63 18.93
CA ILE A 130 25.74 9.43 19.15
C ILE A 130 25.00 9.57 17.82
N TYR A 131 25.36 10.57 17.01
CA TYR A 131 24.76 10.80 15.69
C TYR A 131 24.97 9.59 14.78
N GLN A 132 26.23 9.11 14.65
CA GLN A 132 26.56 7.96 13.82
C GLN A 132 25.87 6.68 14.29
N ASN A 133 25.89 6.39 15.60
CA ASN A 133 25.18 5.23 16.15
C ASN A 133 23.67 5.30 15.85
N THR A 134 23.07 6.47 15.97
CA THR A 134 21.64 6.63 15.64
C THR A 134 21.36 6.35 14.16
N LEU A 135 22.24 6.79 13.26
CA LEU A 135 22.09 6.51 11.82
C LEU A 135 22.25 5.01 11.53
N ASP A 136 23.17 4.34 12.20
CA ASP A 136 23.41 2.91 12.03
C ASP A 136 22.19 2.10 12.49
N GLU A 137 21.65 2.39 13.67
CA GLU A 137 20.44 1.75 14.17
C GLU A 137 19.22 1.97 13.25
N LEU A 138 19.01 3.20 12.78
CA LEU A 138 17.93 3.49 11.85
C LEU A 138 18.07 2.79 10.50
N THR A 139 19.30 2.56 10.07
CA THR A 139 19.60 1.80 8.84
C THR A 139 19.29 0.33 9.05
N ASN A 140 19.70 -0.24 10.18
CA ASN A 140 19.45 -1.63 10.56
C ASN A 140 17.94 -1.92 10.70
N MET A 141 17.16 -0.96 11.20
CA MET A 141 15.70 -1.09 11.37
C MET A 141 14.92 -1.26 10.07
N ARG A 142 15.48 -0.93 8.89
CA ARG A 142 14.85 -1.04 7.55
C ARG A 142 13.40 -0.56 7.53
N LEU A 143 13.14 0.62 8.11
CA LEU A 143 11.79 1.11 8.44
C LEU A 143 10.85 1.17 7.23
N GLN A 144 11.35 1.60 6.06
CA GLN A 144 10.51 1.70 4.86
C GLN A 144 9.96 0.33 4.44
N GLN A 145 10.78 -0.71 4.50
CA GLN A 145 10.39 -2.06 4.08
C GLN A 145 9.48 -2.73 5.10
N GLU A 146 9.86 -2.70 6.38
CA GLU A 146 9.15 -3.41 7.44
C GLU A 146 7.80 -2.74 7.76
N PHE A 147 7.78 -1.41 7.85
CA PHE A 147 6.56 -0.68 8.19
C PHE A 147 5.57 -0.56 7.05
N TYR A 148 5.96 -0.80 5.81
CA TYR A 148 5.00 -0.97 4.73
C TYR A 148 3.98 -2.08 5.06
N ASN A 149 4.47 -3.27 5.44
CA ASN A 149 3.61 -4.41 5.79
C ASN A 149 2.76 -4.14 7.05
N ILE A 150 3.34 -3.43 8.02
CA ILE A 150 2.65 -3.04 9.26
C ILE A 150 1.50 -2.09 8.95
N PHE A 151 1.74 -1.04 8.17
CA PHE A 151 0.72 -0.07 7.80
C PHE A 151 -0.33 -0.67 6.87
N PHE A 152 0.07 -1.51 5.93
CA PHE A 152 -0.86 -2.28 5.10
C PHE A 152 -1.85 -3.06 5.97
N THR A 153 -1.35 -3.75 6.98
CA THR A 153 -2.19 -4.49 7.93
C THR A 153 -3.10 -3.55 8.73
N CYS A 154 -2.61 -2.36 9.13
CA CYS A 154 -3.44 -1.37 9.82
C CYS A 154 -4.59 -0.86 8.94
N PHE A 155 -4.37 -0.66 7.64
CA PHE A 155 -5.43 -0.28 6.71
C PHE A 155 -6.42 -1.41 6.43
N VAL A 156 -5.99 -2.68 6.50
CA VAL A 156 -6.89 -3.82 6.32
C VAL A 156 -7.73 -4.09 7.57
N GLN A 157 -7.13 -4.09 8.78
CA GLN A 157 -7.78 -4.56 9.99
C GLN A 157 -7.72 -3.60 11.18
N ASP A 158 -7.34 -2.32 10.95
CA ASP A 158 -7.23 -1.23 11.92
C ASP A 158 -5.98 -1.29 12.82
N VAL A 159 -5.48 -2.49 13.15
CA VAL A 159 -4.40 -2.65 14.11
C VAL A 159 -3.39 -3.68 13.63
N TYR A 160 -2.14 -3.42 13.94
CA TYR A 160 -1.05 -4.39 13.86
C TYR A 160 -0.52 -4.69 15.26
N TYR A 161 -0.47 -5.96 15.61
CA TYR A 161 0.22 -6.47 16.78
C TYR A 161 1.38 -7.33 16.31
N GLY A 162 2.57 -7.04 16.81
CA GLY A 162 3.74 -7.79 16.39
C GLY A 162 4.90 -7.71 17.37
N ILE A 163 5.86 -8.56 17.10
CA ILE A 163 7.11 -8.67 17.84
C ILE A 163 8.22 -8.14 16.94
N TYR A 164 9.03 -7.28 17.49
CA TYR A 164 10.28 -6.82 16.91
C TYR A 164 11.43 -7.62 17.48
N LEU A 165 12.17 -8.27 16.61
CA LEU A 165 13.40 -8.97 16.92
C LEU A 165 14.52 -8.35 16.10
N HIS A 166 15.65 -8.09 16.71
CA HIS A 166 16.83 -7.59 16.03
C HIS A 166 18.08 -8.28 16.59
N ASP A 167 19.07 -8.38 15.74
CA ASP A 167 20.43 -8.78 16.07
C ASP A 167 21.42 -8.01 15.21
N ASP A 168 22.70 -8.32 15.34
CA ASP A 168 23.77 -7.67 14.55
C ASP A 168 23.64 -7.88 13.02
N THR A 169 22.80 -8.82 12.59
CA THR A 169 22.62 -9.18 11.17
C THR A 169 21.38 -8.53 10.54
N GLY A 170 20.43 -8.07 11.33
CA GLY A 170 19.22 -7.42 10.84
C GLY A 170 18.04 -7.43 11.79
N VAL A 171 16.88 -7.11 11.23
CA VAL A 171 15.62 -7.01 11.96
C VAL A 171 14.57 -7.95 11.38
N PHE A 172 13.67 -8.35 12.24
CA PHE A 172 12.53 -9.18 11.87
C PHE A 172 11.28 -8.77 12.64
N HIS A 173 10.18 -8.57 11.93
CA HIS A 173 8.88 -8.32 12.51
C HIS A 173 7.98 -9.54 12.37
N PHE A 174 7.51 -10.05 13.48
CA PHE A 174 6.56 -11.15 13.51
C PHE A 174 5.17 -10.66 13.91
N GLN A 175 4.18 -10.86 13.04
CA GLN A 175 2.81 -10.47 13.29
C GLN A 175 2.11 -11.50 14.20
N LEU A 176 1.46 -11.01 15.25
CA LEU A 176 0.58 -11.80 16.11
C LEU A 176 -0.88 -11.71 15.65
N PRO A 177 -1.68 -12.76 15.84
CA PRO A 177 -3.08 -12.74 15.46
C PRO A 177 -3.88 -11.75 16.32
N ALA A 178 -4.58 -10.82 15.66
CA ALA A 178 -5.32 -9.75 16.34
C ALA A 178 -6.42 -10.26 17.29
N ASP A 179 -6.97 -11.46 17.04
CA ASP A 179 -7.97 -12.08 17.91
C ASP A 179 -7.43 -12.51 19.30
N TYR A 180 -6.11 -12.61 19.43
CA TYR A 180 -5.41 -13.00 20.66
C TYR A 180 -4.55 -11.87 21.22
N CYS A 181 -4.77 -10.65 20.76
CA CYS A 181 -4.09 -9.47 21.28
C CYS A 181 -5.10 -8.40 21.66
N LYS A 182 -4.76 -7.57 22.66
CA LYS A 182 -5.55 -6.39 23.00
C LYS A 182 -4.65 -5.27 23.51
N ILE A 183 -4.98 -4.03 23.15
CA ILE A 183 -4.31 -2.86 23.69
C ILE A 183 -4.64 -2.74 25.18
N VAL A 184 -3.62 -2.51 26.00
CA VAL A 184 -3.77 -2.34 27.44
C VAL A 184 -3.44 -0.92 27.90
N GLY A 185 -2.79 -0.12 27.05
CA GLY A 185 -2.44 1.25 27.36
C GLY A 185 -1.45 1.84 26.36
N LYS A 186 -0.81 2.95 26.78
CA LYS A 186 0.26 3.60 26.03
C LYS A 186 1.52 3.68 26.87
N PHE A 187 2.67 3.55 26.21
CA PHE A 187 3.96 3.87 26.83
C PHE A 187 4.10 5.38 27.05
N MET A 188 5.02 5.77 27.91
CA MET A 188 5.35 7.20 28.12
C MET A 188 5.91 7.87 26.86
N THR A 189 6.36 7.10 25.89
CA THR A 189 6.78 7.58 24.58
C THR A 189 5.60 7.96 23.68
N GLY A 190 4.40 7.40 23.93
CA GLY A 190 3.16 7.69 23.23
C GLY A 190 2.63 6.57 22.34
N ASP A 191 3.44 5.55 22.08
CA ASP A 191 3.04 4.36 21.33
C ASP A 191 2.24 3.35 22.20
N PHE A 192 1.50 2.45 21.54
CA PHE A 192 0.61 1.53 22.24
C PHE A 192 1.36 0.33 22.86
N SER A 193 0.89 -0.08 24.05
CA SER A 193 1.25 -1.33 24.69
C SER A 193 0.10 -2.33 24.59
N TYR A 194 0.42 -3.61 24.37
CA TYR A 194 -0.58 -4.64 24.22
C TYR A 194 -0.25 -5.89 25.05
N ALA A 195 -1.30 -6.64 25.40
CA ALA A 195 -1.22 -7.95 25.98
C ALA A 195 -1.58 -9.03 24.96
N PHE A 196 -0.95 -10.18 25.10
CA PHE A 196 -1.15 -11.36 24.29
C PHE A 196 -1.83 -12.45 25.13
N ASP A 197 -2.80 -13.16 24.52
CA ASP A 197 -3.44 -14.33 25.12
C ASP A 197 -2.54 -15.57 24.96
N ALA A 198 -1.80 -15.91 26.00
CA ALA A 198 -0.88 -17.03 26.01
C ALA A 198 -1.57 -18.41 25.78
N SER A 199 -2.90 -18.49 25.94
CA SER A 199 -3.65 -19.71 25.63
C SER A 199 -3.62 -20.10 24.16
N TRP A 200 -3.31 -19.14 23.27
CA TRP A 200 -3.09 -19.39 21.85
C TRP A 200 -1.97 -20.42 21.57
N LEU A 201 -0.94 -20.43 22.41
CA LEU A 201 0.18 -21.36 22.31
C LEU A 201 -0.18 -22.79 22.71
N ARG A 202 -1.26 -22.97 23.53
CA ARG A 202 -1.67 -24.31 23.96
C ARG A 202 -2.03 -25.26 22.83
N SER A 203 -2.63 -24.77 21.77
CA SER A 203 -2.96 -25.54 20.58
C SER A 203 -1.83 -25.61 19.55
N ARG A 204 -0.67 -25.03 19.86
CA ARG A 204 0.46 -24.83 18.94
C ARG A 204 1.79 -25.05 19.65
N GLN A 205 1.88 -26.16 20.38
CA GLN A 205 3.09 -26.49 21.18
C GLN A 205 4.35 -26.63 20.31
N GLU A 206 4.18 -27.02 19.03
CA GLU A 206 5.27 -27.07 18.03
C GLU A 206 5.99 -25.71 17.86
N LEU A 207 5.28 -24.60 18.11
CA LEU A 207 5.88 -23.26 18.02
C LEU A 207 6.79 -22.91 19.19
N LEU A 208 6.63 -23.56 20.35
CA LEU A 208 7.39 -23.23 21.54
C LEU A 208 8.91 -23.42 21.34
N GLU A 209 9.33 -24.27 20.42
CA GLU A 209 10.75 -24.43 20.09
C GLU A 209 11.32 -23.21 19.36
N TYR A 210 10.49 -22.50 18.61
CA TYR A 210 10.89 -21.43 17.67
C TYR A 210 10.55 -20.01 18.14
N ILE A 211 9.72 -19.90 19.15
CA ILE A 211 9.31 -18.60 19.71
C ILE A 211 10.40 -18.09 20.66
N PRO A 212 10.62 -16.76 20.72
CA PRO A 212 11.54 -16.15 21.67
C PRO A 212 11.26 -16.55 23.12
N ASP A 213 12.31 -16.67 23.92
CA ASP A 213 12.21 -17.11 25.33
C ASP A 213 11.20 -16.34 26.19
N PRO A 214 10.97 -15.04 26.02
CA PRO A 214 9.92 -14.33 26.74
C PRO A 214 8.52 -14.93 26.53
N PHE A 215 8.21 -15.40 25.33
CA PHE A 215 6.91 -16.04 25.05
C PHE A 215 6.81 -17.44 25.67
N LYS A 216 7.92 -18.18 25.73
CA LYS A 216 7.96 -19.45 26.49
C LYS A 216 7.63 -19.21 27.97
N LYS A 217 8.24 -18.18 28.56
CA LYS A 217 7.95 -17.79 29.96
C LYS A 217 6.49 -17.38 30.14
N MET A 218 5.90 -16.64 29.21
CA MET A 218 4.48 -16.28 29.23
C MET A 218 3.58 -17.52 29.16
N TYR A 219 3.94 -18.50 28.35
CA TYR A 219 3.22 -19.76 28.28
C TYR A 219 3.33 -20.57 29.58
N ASP A 220 4.53 -20.70 30.13
CA ASP A 220 4.77 -21.38 31.42
C ASP A 220 3.99 -20.71 32.54
N GLU A 221 3.96 -19.38 32.56
CA GLU A 221 3.17 -18.59 33.51
C GLU A 221 1.67 -18.85 33.35
N TYR A 222 1.18 -18.88 32.13
CA TYR A 222 -0.20 -19.25 31.83
C TYR A 222 -0.52 -20.67 32.33
N MET A 223 0.36 -21.63 32.11
CA MET A 223 0.16 -23.01 32.56
C MET A 223 0.15 -23.11 34.11
N ARG A 224 0.88 -22.23 34.81
CA ARG A 224 0.96 -22.19 36.27
C ARG A 224 -0.22 -21.46 36.92
N THR A 225 -0.61 -20.29 36.35
CA THR A 225 -1.57 -19.35 36.96
C THR A 225 -2.95 -19.37 36.32
N ASN A 226 -3.08 -19.93 35.11
CA ASN A 226 -4.26 -19.84 34.23
C ASN A 226 -4.61 -18.38 33.83
N GLU A 227 -3.66 -17.44 34.00
CA GLU A 227 -3.81 -16.06 33.56
C GLU A 227 -3.46 -15.97 32.09
N LYS A 228 -4.49 -15.73 31.25
CA LYS A 228 -4.36 -15.76 29.78
C LYS A 228 -3.66 -14.54 29.21
N TRP A 229 -4.03 -13.36 29.73
CA TRP A 229 -3.59 -12.09 29.17
C TRP A 229 -2.30 -11.63 29.83
N GLN A 230 -1.23 -11.60 29.07
CA GLN A 230 0.07 -11.20 29.56
C GLN A 230 0.65 -10.09 28.68
N ILE A 231 1.27 -9.10 29.31
CA ILE A 231 1.90 -7.99 28.60
C ILE A 231 3.18 -8.51 27.94
N VAL A 232 3.29 -8.31 26.63
CA VAL A 232 4.51 -8.63 25.89
C VAL A 232 5.64 -7.71 26.36
N PRO A 233 6.90 -8.20 26.46
CA PRO A 233 8.03 -7.36 26.87
C PRO A 233 8.14 -6.08 26.02
N PRO A 234 8.29 -4.91 26.66
CA PRO A 234 8.27 -3.61 25.96
C PRO A 234 9.33 -3.47 24.87
N GLU A 235 10.51 -4.07 25.06
CA GLU A 235 11.61 -4.06 24.11
C GLU A 235 11.31 -4.80 22.80
N MET A 236 10.28 -5.64 22.80
CA MET A 236 9.88 -6.44 21.63
C MET A 236 8.56 -6.01 21.02
N GLN A 237 7.83 -5.11 21.68
CA GLN A 237 6.49 -4.74 21.20
C GLN A 237 6.50 -3.84 19.98
N VAL A 238 5.67 -4.20 18.99
CA VAL A 238 5.22 -3.31 17.91
C VAL A 238 3.71 -3.34 17.89
N CYS A 239 3.09 -2.19 18.16
CA CYS A 239 1.65 -2.03 18.06
C CYS A 239 1.33 -0.69 17.39
N MET A 240 0.66 -0.77 16.24
CA MET A 240 0.21 0.39 15.48
C MET A 240 -1.29 0.26 15.25
N LYS A 241 -2.03 1.35 15.43
CA LYS A 241 -3.49 1.37 15.27
C LYS A 241 -3.90 2.60 14.47
N PHE A 242 -4.66 2.39 13.39
CA PHE A 242 -5.06 3.48 12.52
C PHE A 242 -6.05 4.41 13.21
N ARG A 243 -7.15 3.88 13.80
CA ARG A 243 -8.11 4.66 14.61
C ARG A 243 -7.60 4.79 16.04
N SER A 244 -6.64 5.66 16.25
CA SER A 244 -5.93 5.84 17.52
C SER A 244 -6.74 6.53 18.62
N GLU A 245 -7.89 7.11 18.27
CA GLU A 245 -8.85 7.73 19.19
C GLU A 245 -9.63 6.72 20.04
N ASP A 246 -9.88 5.54 19.47
CA ASP A 246 -10.57 4.44 20.17
C ASP A 246 -9.71 3.18 20.14
N TYR A 247 -9.10 2.85 21.28
CA TYR A 247 -8.24 1.67 21.40
C TYR A 247 -8.96 0.41 21.88
N GLU A 248 -10.21 0.52 22.30
CA GLU A 248 -11.01 -0.65 22.72
C GLU A 248 -11.58 -1.41 21.54
N LEU A 249 -12.05 -0.70 20.52
CA LEU A 249 -12.65 -1.29 19.31
C LEU A 249 -11.62 -1.43 18.19
N VAL A 250 -11.55 -2.61 17.59
CA VAL A 250 -10.67 -2.93 16.45
C VAL A 250 -11.51 -3.26 15.22
N VAL A 251 -11.82 -2.23 14.43
CA VAL A 251 -12.71 -2.30 13.27
C VAL A 251 -11.99 -1.77 12.03
N PRO A 252 -12.00 -2.50 10.91
CA PRO A 252 -11.34 -2.07 9.68
C PRO A 252 -11.72 -0.64 9.29
N PRO A 253 -10.75 0.23 8.93
CA PRO A 253 -11.00 1.63 8.62
C PRO A 253 -12.03 1.84 7.51
N PHE A 254 -12.02 0.95 6.52
CA PHE A 254 -12.87 1.02 5.34
C PHE A 254 -14.16 0.20 5.43
N THR A 255 -14.61 -0.15 6.64
CA THR A 255 -15.85 -0.90 6.86
C THR A 255 -17.07 -0.24 6.19
N GLY A 256 -17.08 1.09 6.10
CA GLY A 256 -18.17 1.86 5.48
C GLY A 256 -18.38 1.57 3.98
N ILE A 257 -17.32 1.16 3.26
CA ILE A 257 -17.40 0.88 1.82
C ILE A 257 -17.68 -0.60 1.49
N PHE A 258 -17.70 -1.49 2.48
CA PHE A 258 -17.86 -2.93 2.23
C PHE A 258 -19.14 -3.25 1.46
N ASN A 259 -20.25 -2.60 1.81
CA ASN A 259 -21.52 -2.79 1.11
C ASN A 259 -21.45 -2.33 -0.36
N SER A 260 -20.76 -1.22 -0.62
CA SER A 260 -20.58 -0.68 -1.98
C SER A 260 -19.71 -1.61 -2.84
N ILE A 261 -18.66 -2.18 -2.25
CA ILE A 261 -17.77 -3.15 -2.93
C ILE A 261 -18.53 -4.44 -3.28
N ILE A 262 -19.35 -4.96 -2.35
CA ILE A 262 -20.16 -6.17 -2.61
C ILE A 262 -21.21 -5.88 -3.69
N ASN A 263 -21.84 -4.69 -3.65
CA ASN A 263 -22.78 -4.27 -4.69
C ASN A 263 -22.11 -4.15 -6.07
N LEU A 264 -20.88 -3.63 -6.12
CA LEU A 264 -20.13 -3.53 -7.36
C LEU A 264 -19.85 -4.92 -7.97
N ALA A 265 -19.41 -5.87 -7.15
CA ALA A 265 -19.18 -7.24 -7.60
C ALA A 265 -20.47 -7.90 -8.15
N ASP A 266 -21.61 -7.68 -7.50
CA ASP A 266 -22.89 -8.18 -8.01
C ASP A 266 -23.28 -7.52 -9.34
N LEU A 267 -22.98 -6.21 -9.53
CA LEU A 267 -23.23 -5.51 -10.81
C LEU A 267 -22.31 -6.03 -11.92
N GLU A 268 -21.06 -6.33 -11.61
CA GLU A 268 -20.12 -6.95 -12.55
C GLU A 268 -20.61 -8.35 -12.97
N ASP A 269 -21.07 -9.18 -12.02
CA ASP A 269 -21.63 -10.50 -12.30
C ASP A 269 -22.89 -10.41 -13.16
N ILE A 270 -23.78 -9.43 -12.90
CA ILE A 270 -25.00 -9.17 -13.71
C ILE A 270 -24.63 -8.70 -15.12
N GLN A 271 -23.64 -7.81 -15.24
CA GLN A 271 -23.17 -7.36 -16.55
C GLN A 271 -22.59 -8.52 -17.35
N GLN A 272 -21.74 -9.34 -16.74
CA GLN A 272 -21.17 -10.52 -17.41
C GLN A 272 -22.27 -11.49 -17.87
N ALA A 273 -23.27 -11.76 -17.01
CA ALA A 273 -24.40 -12.59 -17.39
C ALA A 273 -25.23 -11.98 -18.52
N GLY A 274 -25.37 -10.64 -18.55
CA GLY A 274 -26.02 -9.92 -19.62
C GLY A 274 -25.23 -10.00 -20.93
N ASP A 275 -23.90 -9.81 -20.85
CA ASP A 275 -23.01 -9.92 -22.01
C ASP A 275 -23.03 -11.35 -22.58
N GLU A 276 -23.03 -12.38 -21.71
CA GLU A 276 -23.19 -13.77 -22.12
C GLU A 276 -24.57 -14.01 -22.75
N ALA A 277 -25.64 -13.48 -22.17
CA ALA A 277 -26.99 -13.61 -22.69
C ALA A 277 -27.18 -12.91 -24.03
N SER A 278 -26.48 -11.79 -24.29
CA SER A 278 -26.55 -11.05 -25.55
C SER A 278 -25.99 -11.85 -26.74
N ILE A 279 -25.15 -12.85 -26.48
CA ILE A 279 -24.61 -13.75 -27.51
C ILE A 279 -25.69 -14.76 -27.94
N TYR A 280 -26.63 -15.09 -27.05
CA TYR A 280 -27.66 -16.05 -27.36
C TYR A 280 -28.81 -15.37 -28.11
N LYS A 281 -29.14 -15.89 -29.27
CA LYS A 281 -30.25 -15.48 -30.09
C LYS A 281 -31.20 -16.64 -30.28
N MET A 282 -32.47 -16.34 -30.41
CA MET A 282 -33.48 -17.33 -30.75
C MET A 282 -34.11 -16.93 -32.06
N LEU A 283 -33.97 -17.78 -33.07
CA LEU A 283 -34.63 -17.67 -34.34
C LEU A 283 -35.77 -18.69 -34.39
N TRP A 284 -36.97 -18.24 -34.63
CA TRP A 284 -38.06 -19.16 -34.90
C TRP A 284 -38.69 -18.89 -36.25
N TYR A 285 -39.03 -19.94 -36.93
CA TYR A 285 -39.77 -19.91 -38.20
C TYR A 285 -41.26 -20.13 -37.94
N GLU A 286 -42.07 -19.12 -38.23
CA GLU A 286 -43.53 -19.18 -38.07
C GLU A 286 -44.15 -19.67 -39.38
N LEU A 287 -44.89 -20.79 -39.36
CA LEU A 287 -45.64 -21.31 -40.50
C LEU A 287 -46.95 -20.52 -40.63
N GLU A 288 -47.09 -19.74 -41.69
CA GLU A 288 -48.28 -18.95 -41.97
C GLU A 288 -49.47 -19.83 -42.38
N THR A 289 -50.64 -19.48 -41.90
CA THR A 289 -51.90 -20.06 -42.32
C THR A 289 -52.51 -19.29 -43.50
N ILE A 290 -53.38 -19.95 -44.30
CA ILE A 290 -54.07 -19.30 -45.42
C ILE A 290 -55.16 -18.37 -44.88
N SER A 291 -55.06 -17.07 -45.24
CA SER A 291 -55.99 -16.06 -44.80
C SER A 291 -57.42 -16.37 -45.24
N GLY A 292 -58.36 -16.51 -44.30
CA GLY A 292 -59.80 -16.77 -44.57
C GLY A 292 -60.18 -18.24 -44.55
N SER A 293 -59.29 -19.17 -44.30
CA SER A 293 -59.58 -20.58 -44.09
C SER A 293 -60.39 -20.78 -42.80
N LYS A 294 -61.33 -21.71 -42.81
CA LYS A 294 -62.17 -22.11 -41.64
C LYS A 294 -61.54 -23.25 -40.84
N THR A 295 -60.45 -23.82 -41.35
CA THR A 295 -59.71 -24.92 -40.71
C THR A 295 -58.42 -24.40 -40.09
N ILE A 296 -58.10 -24.91 -38.88
CA ILE A 296 -56.94 -24.48 -38.10
C ILE A 296 -55.62 -24.96 -38.71
N ASP A 297 -55.66 -26.01 -39.53
CA ASP A 297 -54.50 -26.71 -40.07
C ASP A 297 -54.20 -26.34 -41.55
N ASP A 298 -54.77 -25.25 -42.05
CA ASP A 298 -54.66 -24.85 -43.46
C ASP A 298 -53.42 -23.93 -43.63
N TRP A 299 -52.25 -24.57 -43.74
CA TRP A 299 -50.98 -23.90 -43.82
C TRP A 299 -50.68 -23.44 -45.25
N LYS A 300 -50.05 -22.30 -45.42
CA LYS A 300 -49.58 -21.82 -46.75
C LYS A 300 -48.47 -22.72 -47.35
N VAL A 301 -47.69 -23.35 -46.48
CA VAL A 301 -46.64 -24.30 -46.85
C VAL A 301 -46.89 -25.60 -46.09
N ASP A 302 -46.85 -26.73 -46.77
CA ASP A 302 -46.95 -28.04 -46.12
C ASP A 302 -45.83 -28.21 -45.06
N PRO A 303 -46.16 -28.43 -43.78
CA PRO A 303 -45.17 -28.65 -42.73
C PRO A 303 -44.14 -29.75 -43.07
N LYS A 304 -44.55 -30.78 -43.83
CA LYS A 304 -43.64 -31.86 -44.30
C LYS A 304 -42.57 -31.36 -45.25
N LEU A 305 -42.80 -30.26 -45.96
CA LEU A 305 -41.78 -29.63 -46.79
C LEU A 305 -40.95 -28.58 -46.01
N ALA A 306 -41.57 -27.86 -45.10
CA ALA A 306 -40.89 -26.84 -44.30
C ALA A 306 -39.87 -27.42 -43.32
N ILE A 307 -40.18 -28.52 -42.65
CA ILE A 307 -39.30 -29.13 -41.62
C ILE A 307 -37.91 -29.52 -42.17
N PRO A 308 -37.75 -30.22 -43.34
CA PRO A 308 -36.46 -30.56 -43.86
C PRO A 308 -35.59 -29.38 -44.28
N TYR A 309 -36.21 -28.25 -44.67
CA TYR A 309 -35.47 -27.00 -44.93
C TYR A 309 -35.03 -26.33 -43.66
N PHE A 310 -35.86 -26.36 -42.62
CA PHE A 310 -35.55 -25.83 -41.32
C PHE A 310 -34.44 -26.66 -40.62
N ASP A 311 -34.46 -27.98 -40.73
CA ASP A 311 -33.40 -28.85 -40.23
C ASP A 311 -32.03 -28.50 -40.90
N LYS A 312 -32.00 -28.32 -42.21
CA LYS A 312 -30.80 -27.87 -42.91
C LYS A 312 -30.34 -26.47 -42.53
N PHE A 313 -31.29 -25.60 -42.17
CA PHE A 313 -30.97 -24.28 -41.67
C PHE A 313 -30.35 -24.40 -40.27
N THR A 314 -30.93 -25.19 -39.37
CA THR A 314 -30.44 -25.44 -38.01
C THR A 314 -29.04 -26.05 -38.02
N ASP A 315 -28.74 -26.98 -38.93
CA ASP A 315 -27.42 -27.58 -39.08
C ASP A 315 -26.31 -26.58 -39.41
N ASN A 316 -26.66 -25.42 -39.96
CA ASN A 316 -25.70 -24.38 -40.35
C ASN A 316 -25.67 -23.18 -39.40
N VAL A 317 -26.51 -23.18 -38.37
CA VAL A 317 -26.56 -22.11 -37.34
C VAL A 317 -25.57 -22.44 -36.21
N PRO A 318 -24.78 -21.46 -35.73
CA PRO A 318 -23.88 -21.66 -34.58
C PRO A 318 -24.63 -22.17 -33.35
N GLU A 319 -23.94 -22.97 -32.50
CA GLU A 319 -24.52 -23.61 -31.29
C GLU A 319 -25.13 -22.62 -30.27
N TYR A 320 -24.72 -21.35 -30.29
CA TYR A 320 -25.24 -20.30 -29.41
C TYR A 320 -26.56 -19.68 -29.92
N ILE A 321 -27.05 -20.09 -31.10
CA ILE A 321 -28.34 -19.62 -31.64
C ILE A 321 -29.35 -20.77 -31.50
N ALA A 322 -30.35 -20.55 -30.64
CA ALA A 322 -31.46 -21.48 -30.52
C ALA A 322 -32.40 -21.31 -31.73
N THR A 323 -32.86 -22.42 -32.28
CA THR A 323 -33.80 -22.42 -33.40
C THR A 323 -35.08 -23.14 -33.03
N ALA A 324 -36.23 -22.62 -33.49
CA ALA A 324 -37.54 -23.25 -33.30
C ALA A 324 -38.40 -23.06 -34.55
N ILE A 325 -39.26 -24.05 -34.81
CA ILE A 325 -40.29 -23.94 -35.87
C ILE A 325 -41.65 -23.75 -35.20
N VAL A 326 -42.32 -22.70 -35.60
CA VAL A 326 -43.67 -22.35 -35.10
C VAL A 326 -44.54 -21.97 -36.29
N PRO A 327 -45.88 -22.09 -36.19
CA PRO A 327 -46.77 -21.66 -37.24
C PRO A 327 -46.78 -20.11 -37.36
N GLY A 328 -46.20 -19.54 -38.45
CA GLY A 328 -46.25 -18.08 -38.70
C GLY A 328 -44.99 -17.50 -39.37
N GLN A 329 -44.61 -16.27 -39.02
CA GLN A 329 -43.51 -15.54 -39.64
C GLN A 329 -42.17 -15.80 -38.91
N ILE A 330 -41.04 -15.49 -39.58
CA ILE A 330 -39.73 -15.57 -38.94
C ILE A 330 -39.53 -14.34 -38.04
N HIS A 331 -39.26 -14.58 -36.81
CA HIS A 331 -38.94 -13.55 -35.81
C HIS A 331 -37.64 -13.87 -35.14
N GLU A 332 -36.95 -12.82 -34.73
CA GLU A 332 -35.77 -12.89 -33.88
C GLU A 332 -36.14 -12.44 -32.47
N ILE A 333 -35.82 -13.25 -31.48
CA ILE A 333 -35.75 -12.79 -30.08
C ILE A 333 -34.30 -12.53 -29.79
N ASP A 334 -34.01 -11.27 -29.61
CA ASP A 334 -32.72 -10.84 -29.06
C ASP A 334 -32.86 -10.76 -27.54
N PHE A 335 -31.98 -11.47 -26.85
CA PHE A 335 -31.90 -11.41 -25.39
C PHE A 335 -31.06 -10.23 -24.93
N ASP A 336 -30.68 -9.34 -25.85
CA ASP A 336 -29.98 -8.12 -25.51
C ASP A 336 -30.87 -7.24 -24.63
N ASN A 337 -30.46 -7.12 -23.38
CA ASN A 337 -31.13 -6.29 -22.41
C ASN A 337 -30.30 -5.03 -22.23
N ASP A 338 -30.67 -3.94 -22.88
CA ASP A 338 -30.04 -2.61 -22.80
C ASP A 338 -29.75 -2.17 -21.37
N ASN A 339 -30.48 -2.71 -20.39
CA ASN A 339 -30.26 -2.43 -18.97
C ASN A 339 -29.19 -3.32 -18.32
N ALA A 340 -28.89 -4.50 -18.86
CA ALA A 340 -27.88 -5.40 -18.30
C ALA A 340 -26.47 -5.06 -18.81
N THR A 341 -26.38 -4.60 -20.07
CA THR A 341 -25.12 -4.20 -20.74
C THR A 341 -24.71 -2.75 -20.49
N ASP A 342 -25.41 -2.03 -19.60
CA ASP A 342 -25.09 -0.63 -19.28
C ASP A 342 -23.77 -0.52 -18.49
N THR A 343 -22.66 -0.46 -19.21
CA THR A 343 -21.31 -0.26 -18.66
C THR A 343 -21.19 1.01 -17.82
N THR A 344 -22.11 1.97 -18.01
CA THR A 344 -22.12 3.21 -17.21
C THR A 344 -22.51 2.95 -15.76
N LYS A 345 -23.28 1.90 -15.45
CA LYS A 345 -23.67 1.54 -14.08
C LYS A 345 -22.48 1.01 -13.29
N VAL A 346 -21.67 0.14 -13.87
CA VAL A 346 -20.45 -0.39 -13.25
C VAL A 346 -19.43 0.74 -13.05
N ALA A 347 -19.23 1.60 -14.08
CA ALA A 347 -18.34 2.75 -13.96
C ALA A 347 -18.75 3.72 -12.84
N LYS A 348 -20.07 4.04 -12.73
CA LYS A 348 -20.60 4.89 -11.63
C LYS A 348 -20.47 4.23 -10.27
N ALA A 349 -20.69 2.91 -10.17
CA ALA A 349 -20.53 2.18 -8.92
C ALA A 349 -19.05 2.16 -8.48
N THR A 350 -18.13 1.98 -9.43
CA THR A 350 -16.67 2.08 -9.19
C THR A 350 -16.30 3.46 -8.68
N GLU A 351 -16.74 4.51 -9.35
CA GLU A 351 -16.54 5.90 -8.94
C GLU A 351 -17.09 6.15 -7.53
N GLN A 352 -18.28 5.66 -7.23
CA GLN A 352 -18.87 5.78 -5.90
C GLN A 352 -18.04 5.08 -4.81
N VAL A 353 -17.49 3.89 -5.09
CA VAL A 353 -16.61 3.19 -4.14
C VAL A 353 -15.36 4.03 -3.86
N LEU A 354 -14.70 4.54 -4.92
CA LEU A 354 -13.48 5.33 -4.79
C LEU A 354 -13.74 6.66 -4.06
N ASN A 355 -14.84 7.36 -4.37
CA ASN A 355 -15.20 8.61 -3.72
C ASN A 355 -15.55 8.40 -2.24
N THR A 356 -16.23 7.29 -1.90
CA THR A 356 -16.59 6.96 -0.52
C THR A 356 -15.39 6.48 0.30
N ALA A 357 -14.36 5.93 -0.35
CA ALA A 357 -13.13 5.50 0.32
C ALA A 357 -12.27 6.66 0.86
N GLY A 358 -12.72 7.90 0.69
CA GLY A 358 -12.05 9.05 1.29
C GLY A 358 -10.80 9.48 0.53
N GLY A 359 -10.96 9.89 -0.73
CA GLY A 359 -9.88 10.48 -1.53
C GLY A 359 -9.11 9.51 -2.42
N ALA A 360 -9.51 8.25 -2.47
CA ALA A 360 -9.03 7.32 -3.49
C ALA A 360 -9.46 7.70 -4.93
N GLU A 361 -10.13 8.83 -5.09
CA GLU A 361 -10.47 9.48 -6.38
C GLU A 361 -9.26 9.62 -7.31
N ILE A 362 -8.07 9.81 -6.75
CA ILE A 362 -6.80 9.86 -7.49
C ILE A 362 -6.57 8.57 -8.30
N LEU A 363 -7.09 7.44 -7.82
CA LEU A 363 -7.02 6.16 -8.53
C LEU A 363 -7.90 6.12 -9.79
N ASN A 364 -8.91 7.00 -9.85
CA ASN A 364 -9.77 7.17 -11.01
C ASN A 364 -9.32 8.39 -11.84
N GLY A 365 -8.26 8.23 -12.63
CA GLY A 365 -7.64 9.31 -13.41
C GLY A 365 -8.56 10.05 -14.39
N ALA A 366 -9.79 9.55 -14.61
CA ALA A 366 -10.76 10.15 -15.51
C ALA A 366 -11.53 11.35 -14.90
N THR A 367 -11.57 11.47 -13.57
CA THR A 367 -12.40 12.46 -12.86
C THR A 367 -11.66 13.75 -12.52
N ILE A 368 -10.33 13.75 -12.47
CA ILE A 368 -9.55 14.92 -12.03
C ILE A 368 -8.95 15.64 -13.22
N ASN A 369 -9.69 16.55 -13.79
CA ASN A 369 -9.24 17.39 -14.92
C ASN A 369 -8.50 18.67 -14.49
N ASN A 370 -8.29 18.91 -13.18
CA ASN A 370 -7.69 20.12 -12.65
C ASN A 370 -6.49 19.80 -11.75
N THR A 371 -5.31 20.30 -12.12
CA THR A 371 -4.06 20.15 -11.35
C THR A 371 -4.19 20.62 -9.90
N TYR A 372 -4.96 21.69 -9.64
CA TYR A 372 -5.19 22.18 -8.29
C TYR A 372 -6.04 21.21 -7.45
N ALA A 373 -7.11 20.67 -8.04
CA ALA A 373 -7.94 19.67 -7.37
C ALA A 373 -7.14 18.39 -7.04
N PHE A 374 -6.28 17.93 -7.98
CA PHE A 374 -5.37 16.83 -7.73
C PHE A 374 -4.43 17.10 -6.56
N LYS A 375 -3.83 18.31 -6.51
CA LYS A 375 -2.94 18.70 -5.43
C LYS A 375 -3.65 18.72 -4.08
N MET A 376 -4.86 19.28 -4.01
CA MET A 376 -5.66 19.30 -2.78
C MET A 376 -6.07 17.91 -2.33
N ALA A 377 -6.50 17.05 -3.24
CA ALA A 377 -6.81 15.65 -2.95
C ALA A 377 -5.57 14.89 -2.45
N SER A 378 -4.40 15.11 -3.04
CA SER A 378 -3.14 14.51 -2.60
C SER A 378 -2.75 14.93 -1.18
N ILE A 379 -2.95 16.19 -0.83
CA ILE A 379 -2.71 16.70 0.53
C ILE A 379 -3.68 16.07 1.52
N ALA A 380 -4.99 16.06 1.22
CA ALA A 380 -6.01 15.47 2.09
C ALA A 380 -5.78 13.98 2.33
N ASN A 381 -5.39 13.23 1.28
CA ASN A 381 -5.06 11.81 1.40
C ASN A 381 -3.79 11.57 2.21
N THR A 382 -2.79 12.43 2.05
CA THR A 382 -1.57 12.40 2.85
C THR A 382 -1.89 12.60 4.33
N GLU A 383 -2.69 13.60 4.64
CA GLU A 383 -3.17 13.86 6.00
C GLU A 383 -3.93 12.66 6.58
N PHE A 384 -4.86 12.09 5.82
CA PHE A 384 -5.63 10.92 6.24
C PHE A 384 -4.74 9.72 6.59
N ALA A 385 -3.77 9.39 5.73
CA ALA A 385 -2.91 8.24 5.92
C ALA A 385 -1.88 8.46 7.04
N ILE A 386 -1.24 9.62 7.06
CA ILE A 386 -0.01 9.88 7.83
C ILE A 386 -0.32 10.37 9.24
N SER A 387 -1.39 11.15 9.44
CA SER A 387 -1.67 11.82 10.71
C SER A 387 -1.76 10.89 11.91
N SER A 388 -2.27 9.70 11.74
CA SER A 388 -2.44 8.73 12.83
C SER A 388 -1.22 7.83 13.02
N LEU A 389 -0.66 7.27 11.95
CA LEU A 389 0.37 6.21 12.02
C LEU A 389 1.79 6.77 12.19
N LEU A 390 2.13 7.89 11.55
CA LEU A 390 3.47 8.44 11.61
C LEU A 390 3.90 8.89 13.03
N PRO A 391 3.04 9.56 13.83
CA PRO A 391 3.39 9.88 15.22
C PRO A 391 3.59 8.65 16.10
N GLN A 392 2.84 7.57 15.86
CA GLN A 392 3.01 6.31 16.56
C GLN A 392 4.34 5.65 16.20
N LEU A 393 4.71 5.63 14.91
CA LEU A 393 6.01 5.17 14.46
C LEU A 393 7.13 5.99 15.10
N GLN A 394 7.03 7.31 15.10
CA GLN A 394 8.03 8.18 15.71
C GLN A 394 8.20 7.90 17.22
N SER A 395 7.09 7.63 17.91
CA SER A 395 7.09 7.26 19.32
C SER A 395 7.71 5.89 19.55
N TRP A 396 7.39 4.92 18.70
CA TRP A 396 7.98 3.59 18.73
C TRP A 396 9.49 3.62 18.47
N VAL A 397 9.95 4.32 17.42
CA VAL A 397 11.38 4.48 17.12
C VAL A 397 12.12 5.13 18.30
N LYS A 398 11.52 6.16 18.90
CA LYS A 398 12.08 6.80 20.10
C LYS A 398 12.24 5.82 21.26
N ARG A 399 11.28 4.89 21.44
CA ARG A 399 11.35 3.85 22.48
C ARG A 399 12.44 2.82 22.15
N MET A 400 12.51 2.32 20.91
CA MET A 400 13.52 1.35 20.49
C MET A 400 14.94 1.90 20.64
N LEU A 401 15.20 3.10 20.14
CA LEU A 401 16.50 3.77 20.32
C LEU A 401 16.90 3.91 21.80
N SER A 402 15.92 4.06 22.70
CA SER A 402 16.22 4.13 24.14
C SER A 402 16.71 2.80 24.69
N TYR A 403 16.24 1.66 24.17
CA TYR A 403 16.75 0.34 24.52
C TYR A 403 18.16 0.09 23.96
N GLU A 404 18.50 0.67 22.80
CA GLU A 404 19.86 0.67 22.24
C GLU A 404 20.81 1.69 22.92
N GLY A 405 20.39 2.27 24.04
CA GLY A 405 21.22 3.20 24.82
C GLY A 405 21.21 4.64 24.31
N ILE A 406 20.49 4.95 23.25
CA ILE A 406 20.37 6.31 22.67
C ILE A 406 19.22 7.03 23.36
N LYS A 407 19.51 7.92 24.29
CA LYS A 407 18.47 8.60 25.08
C LYS A 407 17.78 9.69 24.26
N PRO A 408 16.45 9.88 24.42
CA PRO A 408 15.69 10.92 23.72
C PRO A 408 16.19 12.35 24.00
N LYS A 409 16.95 12.54 25.10
CA LYS A 409 17.62 13.81 25.43
C LYS A 409 18.89 14.03 24.60
N GLU A 410 19.50 12.99 24.10
CA GLU A 410 20.76 13.04 23.36
C GLU A 410 20.52 13.17 21.86
N CYS A 411 19.54 12.47 21.31
CA CYS A 411 19.20 12.51 19.90
C CYS A 411 17.68 12.38 19.68
N LYS A 412 17.19 13.06 18.65
CA LYS A 412 15.79 13.00 18.20
C LYS A 412 15.76 12.59 16.73
N VAL A 413 14.85 11.70 16.40
CA VAL A 413 14.53 11.35 15.02
C VAL A 413 13.21 12.01 14.65
N ARG A 414 13.16 12.74 13.55
CA ARG A 414 11.97 13.39 13.06
C ARG A 414 11.66 12.91 11.65
N PHE A 415 10.54 12.23 11.48
CA PHE A 415 10.01 11.87 10.18
C PHE A 415 9.31 13.07 9.55
N MET A 416 9.49 13.25 8.25
CA MET A 416 8.81 14.30 7.50
C MET A 416 7.37 13.85 7.23
N PRO A 417 6.34 14.68 7.51
CA PRO A 417 4.94 14.34 7.28
C PRO A 417 4.58 14.52 5.79
N ILE A 418 5.20 13.72 4.94
CA ILE A 418 5.06 13.78 3.48
C ILE A 418 4.68 12.43 2.90
N SER A 419 4.02 12.47 1.76
CA SER A 419 3.76 11.30 0.93
C SER A 419 4.57 11.33 -0.35
N VAL A 420 4.55 10.23 -1.10
CA VAL A 420 5.13 10.15 -2.45
C VAL A 420 4.58 11.28 -3.35
N TYR A 421 3.33 11.68 -3.16
CA TYR A 421 2.67 12.72 -3.97
C TYR A 421 3.02 14.16 -3.56
N THR A 422 3.34 14.39 -2.28
CA THR A 422 3.67 15.73 -1.76
C THR A 422 5.17 15.96 -1.62
N LYS A 423 5.97 14.95 -1.88
CA LYS A 423 7.44 14.96 -1.75
C LYS A 423 8.12 16.03 -2.60
N ALA A 424 7.65 16.22 -3.85
CA ALA A 424 8.22 17.20 -4.77
C ALA A 424 8.00 18.64 -4.27
N ASP A 425 6.77 18.98 -3.85
CA ASP A 425 6.44 20.30 -3.30
C ASP A 425 7.27 20.60 -2.04
N TYR A 426 7.40 19.61 -1.16
CA TYR A 426 8.19 19.76 0.07
C TYR A 426 9.69 19.98 -0.23
N ARG A 427 10.20 19.29 -1.25
CA ARG A 427 11.57 19.51 -1.74
C ARG A 427 11.78 20.95 -2.25
N GLU A 428 10.85 21.49 -3.01
CA GLU A 428 10.91 22.88 -3.48
C GLU A 428 10.91 23.88 -2.32
N GLN A 429 10.08 23.64 -1.29
CA GLN A 429 10.06 24.47 -0.07
C GLN A 429 11.41 24.44 0.65
N LEU A 430 12.04 23.26 0.77
CA LEU A 430 13.37 23.14 1.40
C LEU A 430 14.47 23.79 0.56
N LEU A 431 14.40 23.69 -0.78
CA LEU A 431 15.35 24.39 -1.67
C LEU A 431 15.21 25.91 -1.54
N SER A 432 13.98 26.43 -1.50
CA SER A 432 13.73 27.84 -1.24
C SER A 432 14.26 28.25 0.12
N SER A 433 14.05 27.43 1.15
CA SER A 433 14.56 27.68 2.51
C SER A 433 16.10 27.70 2.55
N ALA A 434 16.77 26.85 1.76
CA ALA A 434 18.22 26.82 1.64
C ALA A 434 18.79 28.13 1.08
N GLN A 435 18.06 28.80 0.17
CA GLN A 435 18.44 30.12 -0.38
C GLN A 435 18.49 31.21 0.70
N TYR A 436 17.70 31.06 1.76
CA TYR A 436 17.72 31.95 2.93
C TYR A 436 18.70 31.49 4.03
N GLY A 437 19.56 30.51 3.74
CA GLY A 437 20.60 30.04 4.67
C GLY A 437 20.10 29.12 5.78
N LEU A 438 18.88 28.55 5.67
CA LEU A 438 18.40 27.57 6.61
C LEU A 438 19.12 26.20 6.45
N PRO A 439 19.38 25.46 7.55
CA PRO A 439 20.13 24.21 7.52
C PRO A 439 19.29 23.03 6.96
N THR A 440 19.10 23.00 5.66
CA THR A 440 18.23 22.00 4.99
C THR A 440 18.96 21.02 4.08
N LYS A 441 20.31 21.09 3.98
CA LYS A 441 21.09 20.29 3.03
C LYS A 441 20.86 18.78 3.18
N LEU A 442 20.99 18.25 4.40
CA LEU A 442 20.75 16.80 4.66
C LEU A 442 19.31 16.40 4.37
N ALA A 443 18.34 17.24 4.79
CA ALA A 443 16.92 16.98 4.53
C ALA A 443 16.60 16.95 3.03
N ILE A 444 17.20 17.79 2.21
CA ILE A 444 17.05 17.78 0.75
C ILE A 444 17.60 16.47 0.17
N ASN A 445 18.73 16.01 0.65
CA ASN A 445 19.35 14.76 0.16
C ASN A 445 18.52 13.53 0.54
N THR A 446 17.91 13.50 1.74
CA THR A 446 16.98 12.40 2.09
C THR A 446 15.74 12.39 1.19
N LEU A 447 15.26 13.55 0.76
CA LEU A 447 14.19 13.66 -0.25
C LEU A 447 14.63 13.20 -1.65
N ASN A 448 15.91 13.25 -1.97
CA ASN A 448 16.45 12.72 -3.21
C ASN A 448 16.68 11.18 -3.16
N GLY A 449 16.48 10.55 -2.01
CA GLY A 449 16.63 9.11 -1.81
C GLY A 449 17.95 8.68 -1.21
N PHE A 450 18.81 9.62 -0.80
CA PHE A 450 20.05 9.33 -0.08
C PHE A 450 19.83 9.43 1.42
N SER A 451 20.22 8.41 2.17
CA SER A 451 20.24 8.54 3.62
C SER A 451 21.26 9.60 4.06
N GLU A 452 21.14 10.09 5.29
CA GLU A 452 22.15 11.02 5.84
C GLU A 452 23.55 10.38 5.86
N LYS A 453 23.64 9.06 6.11
CA LYS A 453 24.89 8.29 6.09
C LYS A 453 25.45 8.17 4.66
N ASP A 454 24.59 7.90 3.67
CA ASP A 454 25.00 7.87 2.25
C ASP A 454 25.52 9.24 1.81
N THR A 455 24.83 10.30 2.21
CA THR A 455 25.26 11.68 1.91
C THR A 455 26.65 11.97 2.44
N LEU A 456 26.95 11.60 3.69
CA LEU A 456 28.27 11.79 4.29
C LEU A 456 29.32 10.94 3.60
N SER A 457 29.01 9.69 3.27
CA SER A 457 29.91 8.78 2.58
C SER A 457 30.20 9.23 1.16
N LEU A 458 29.18 9.66 0.41
CA LEU A 458 29.34 10.19 -0.94
C LEU A 458 30.17 11.48 -0.94
N ASN A 459 29.89 12.40 -0.01
CA ASN A 459 30.67 13.63 0.12
C ASN A 459 32.16 13.32 0.36
N TYR A 460 32.48 12.34 1.23
CA TYR A 460 33.86 11.93 1.46
C TYR A 460 34.51 11.37 0.18
N VAL A 461 33.79 10.53 -0.58
CA VAL A 461 34.29 9.98 -1.84
C VAL A 461 34.48 11.07 -2.90
N GLU A 462 33.54 11.99 -3.04
CA GLU A 462 33.55 13.02 -4.08
C GLU A 462 34.60 14.09 -3.80
N GLU A 463 34.68 14.59 -2.57
CA GLU A 463 35.55 15.73 -2.22
C GLU A 463 36.93 15.28 -1.78
N GLU A 464 37.06 14.26 -0.91
CA GLU A 464 38.32 13.88 -0.32
C GLU A 464 39.13 12.85 -1.16
N LEU A 465 38.43 11.89 -1.80
CA LEU A 465 39.08 10.85 -2.58
C LEU A 465 39.23 11.20 -4.06
N LEU A 466 38.16 11.73 -4.66
CA LEU A 466 38.13 11.97 -6.11
C LEU A 466 38.40 13.42 -6.47
N HIS A 467 38.32 14.37 -5.54
CA HIS A 467 38.46 15.82 -5.75
C HIS A 467 37.61 16.29 -6.93
N LEU A 468 36.29 15.93 -6.92
CA LEU A 468 35.40 16.23 -8.05
C LEU A 468 35.07 17.72 -8.17
N SER A 469 35.02 18.45 -7.08
CA SER A 469 34.81 19.91 -7.10
C SER A 469 35.91 20.66 -7.88
N ASP A 470 37.15 20.16 -7.86
CA ASP A 470 38.25 20.72 -8.64
C ASP A 470 38.19 20.38 -10.13
N LYS A 471 37.55 19.23 -10.45
CA LYS A 471 37.49 18.70 -11.82
C LYS A 471 36.20 19.08 -12.54
N LEU A 472 35.09 19.16 -11.81
CA LEU A 472 33.74 19.43 -12.32
C LEU A 472 33.30 20.84 -11.87
N VAL A 473 33.97 21.86 -12.40
CA VAL A 473 33.61 23.26 -12.11
C VAL A 473 32.25 23.58 -12.73
N PRO A 474 31.24 24.00 -11.95
CA PRO A 474 29.96 24.39 -12.51
C PRO A 474 30.14 25.57 -13.48
N LEU A 475 29.44 25.52 -14.60
CA LEU A 475 29.36 26.69 -15.48
C LEU A 475 28.79 27.88 -14.70
N ASN A 476 29.60 28.94 -14.55
CA ASN A 476 29.19 30.14 -13.85
C ASN A 476 27.98 30.75 -14.57
N SER A 477 26.83 30.70 -13.94
CA SER A 477 25.74 31.56 -14.35
C SER A 477 26.09 32.99 -13.92
N SER A 478 25.62 33.97 -14.65
CA SER A 478 25.82 35.39 -14.35
C SER A 478 25.36 35.83 -12.93
N TYR A 479 24.74 34.93 -12.18
CA TYR A 479 24.31 35.09 -10.78
C TYR A 479 25.30 34.54 -9.74
N THR A 480 26.34 33.80 -10.14
CA THR A 480 27.26 33.11 -9.22
C THR A 480 28.60 33.81 -9.11
N GLN A 481 28.75 35.06 -9.53
CA GLN A 481 29.91 35.87 -9.24
C GLN A 481 29.86 36.40 -7.82
N SER A 482 30.19 35.60 -6.82
CA SER A 482 30.56 36.13 -5.52
C SER A 482 31.60 35.19 -4.87
N ASN A 483 32.75 35.78 -4.62
CA ASN A 483 33.81 35.36 -3.70
C ASN A 483 34.65 34.14 -4.09
N THR A 484 35.57 34.34 -5.01
CA THR A 484 36.89 33.74 -4.87
C THR A 484 37.69 34.67 -3.96
N GLU A 485 38.15 34.17 -2.82
CA GLU A 485 39.15 34.80 -1.93
C GLU A 485 40.56 34.84 -2.58
N ASP A 486 40.66 35.29 -3.78
CA ASP A 486 41.96 35.67 -4.35
C ASP A 486 41.88 37.13 -4.72
N GLY A 487 42.67 37.90 -3.99
CA GLY A 487 42.75 39.36 -3.90
C GLY A 487 42.97 40.12 -5.20
N TYR A 488 42.11 39.95 -6.17
CA TYR A 488 41.90 40.90 -7.25
C TYR A 488 40.54 41.56 -7.08
N THR A 489 40.53 42.68 -6.41
CA THR A 489 39.44 43.64 -6.48
C THR A 489 39.35 44.16 -7.92
N SER A 490 38.58 43.48 -8.76
CA SER A 490 38.07 44.11 -9.95
C SER A 490 36.88 44.98 -9.49
N GLU A 491 37.07 46.25 -9.40
CA GLU A 491 36.03 47.27 -9.27
C GLU A 491 35.14 47.30 -10.53
N VAL A 492 34.47 46.19 -10.82
CA VAL A 492 33.41 46.22 -11.81
C VAL A 492 32.13 46.00 -11.04
N GLY A 493 31.49 47.11 -10.64
CA GLY A 493 30.20 47.10 -10.02
C GLY A 493 29.19 46.34 -10.87
N GLN A 494 28.61 45.32 -10.29
CA GLN A 494 27.43 44.62 -10.86
C GLN A 494 26.28 45.60 -10.88
N GLY A 495 25.97 46.08 -12.01
CA GLY A 495 24.89 47.02 -12.23
C GLY A 495 25.19 47.92 -13.43
N ARG A 496 24.19 48.61 -13.87
CA ARG A 496 24.32 49.66 -14.87
C ARG A 496 25.41 50.63 -14.40
N PRO A 497 26.42 50.97 -15.23
CA PRO A 497 27.49 51.88 -14.83
C PRO A 497 26.96 53.16 -14.20
N LYS A 498 27.62 53.64 -13.15
CA LYS A 498 27.28 54.92 -12.55
C LYS A 498 27.44 56.07 -13.55
N VAL A 499 26.68 57.13 -13.37
CA VAL A 499 26.64 58.28 -14.28
C VAL A 499 28.01 58.87 -14.61
N ASP A 500 28.92 58.78 -13.66
CA ASP A 500 30.24 59.41 -13.73
C ASP A 500 31.29 58.57 -14.53
N ASP A 501 30.98 57.30 -14.78
CA ASP A 501 31.89 56.36 -15.52
C ASP A 501 31.52 56.24 -17.02
N ILE A 502 30.61 57.05 -17.52
CA ILE A 502 30.10 56.95 -18.88
C ILE A 502 30.64 58.06 -19.73
N GLY A 503 31.75 57.80 -20.40
CA GLY A 503 32.08 58.55 -21.60
C GLY A 503 31.12 58.23 -22.71
N ASP A 504 30.58 59.23 -23.34
CA ASP A 504 29.71 59.22 -24.54
C ASP A 504 28.53 58.25 -24.52
N LEU A 505 27.42 58.72 -24.01
CA LEU A 505 26.13 58.05 -24.18
C LEU A 505 25.68 58.13 -25.64
N THR A 506 25.11 57.04 -26.12
CA THR A 506 24.42 57.08 -27.44
C THR A 506 23.17 57.98 -27.34
N ASP A 507 22.74 58.63 -28.40
CA ASP A 507 21.52 59.43 -28.49
C ASP A 507 20.28 58.80 -27.85
N SER A 508 20.21 57.46 -27.89
CA SER A 508 19.13 56.68 -27.27
C SER A 508 19.26 56.69 -25.71
N GLY A 509 20.46 56.63 -25.19
CA GLY A 509 20.74 56.69 -23.75
C GLY A 509 20.43 58.07 -23.17
N GLU A 510 20.76 59.14 -23.88
CA GLU A 510 20.45 60.52 -23.49
C GLU A 510 18.93 60.81 -23.47
N ARG A 511 18.22 60.31 -24.49
CA ARG A 511 16.74 60.43 -24.56
C ARG A 511 16.04 59.67 -23.44
N SER A 512 16.57 58.52 -23.05
CA SER A 512 16.04 57.75 -21.95
C SER A 512 16.21 58.42 -20.60
N ARG A 513 17.34 59.12 -20.37
CA ARG A 513 17.59 59.90 -19.17
C ARG A 513 16.71 61.14 -19.09
N ALA A 514 16.55 61.88 -20.21
CA ALA A 514 15.68 63.05 -20.26
C ALA A 514 14.21 62.71 -19.94
N ARG A 515 13.78 61.45 -20.16
CA ARG A 515 12.44 60.99 -19.81
C ARG A 515 12.29 60.52 -18.35
N SER A 516 13.37 60.11 -17.67
CA SER A 516 13.31 59.63 -16.29
C SER A 516 13.42 60.71 -15.22
N GLY A 517 13.61 62.00 -15.61
CA GLY A 517 13.48 63.14 -14.71
C GLY A 517 14.44 63.20 -13.52
N ASN A 518 15.64 62.63 -13.71
CA ASN A 518 16.86 62.94 -12.90
C ASN A 518 18.04 62.15 -13.45
#